data_9e5d7ad2cc57e2bfcc99a1e5aa924437
#
_entry.id   9e5d7ad2cc57e2bfcc99a1e5aa924437
#
_cell.length_a   1.000
_cell.length_b   1.000
_cell.length_c   1.000
_cell.angle_alpha   90.00
_cell.angle_beta   90.00
_cell.angle_gamma   90.00
#
_symmetry.space_group_name_H-M   'P 1'
#
loop_
_entity.id
_entity.type
_entity.pdbx_description
1 polymer ?
#
loop_
_entity_poly.entity_id
_entity_poly.type
_entity_poly.pdbx_seq_one_letter_code
_entity_poly.pdbx_strand_id
1 'polypeptide(L)'
;MDDITICEERISAEEYIEFLKRTDLGSQYPKERFAERIPKLVKNVSISQVARNADGLVVGVLFGLTDFCYWLYITDLGVDRAYERQGIATKLMKKAHELAGGEKDIAVYLIANEDAVPFYEKLGMKRADDVMKYNHIEWTEWTVE
;
A
#
# COMPACT_ATOMS: atom_id res chain seq x y z
N MET A 1 -13.10 0.18 20.65
CA MET A 1 -12.37 0.63 19.44
C MET A 1 -10.88 0.53 19.68
N ASP A 2 -10.17 -0.09 18.74
CA ASP A 2 -8.73 -0.23 18.87
C ASP A 2 -8.04 1.10 18.61
N ASP A 3 -7.02 1.40 19.40
CA ASP A 3 -6.19 2.57 19.16
C ASP A 3 -5.21 2.26 18.04
N ILE A 4 -5.40 2.90 16.90
CA ILE A 4 -4.56 2.72 15.73
C ILE A 4 -3.70 3.97 15.54
N THR A 5 -2.39 3.76 15.46
CA THR A 5 -1.43 4.83 15.19
C THR A 5 -0.86 4.64 13.79
N ILE A 6 -0.84 5.70 13.00
CA ILE A 6 -0.28 5.67 11.65
C ILE A 6 0.94 6.58 11.62
N CYS A 7 2.08 6.03 11.23
CA CYS A 7 3.35 6.77 11.17
C CYS A 7 4.08 6.47 9.87
N GLU A 8 4.87 7.45 9.45
CA GLU A 8 5.88 7.23 8.42
C GLU A 8 7.03 6.48 9.08
N GLU A 9 7.28 5.24 8.64
CA GLU A 9 8.40 4.46 9.14
C GLU A 9 8.85 3.40 8.13
N ARG A 10 10.15 3.06 8.19
CA ARG A 10 10.69 1.95 7.39
C ARG A 10 10.43 0.65 8.13
N ILE A 11 9.52 -0.14 7.60
CA ILE A 11 9.23 -1.47 8.14
C ILE A 11 10.34 -2.43 7.69
N SER A 12 10.72 -3.38 8.55
CA SER A 12 11.66 -4.43 8.16
C SER A 12 11.01 -5.42 7.20
N ALA A 13 11.82 -6.09 6.40
CA ALA A 13 11.32 -7.14 5.49
C ALA A 13 10.60 -8.25 6.27
N GLU A 14 11.16 -8.64 7.41
CA GLU A 14 10.59 -9.70 8.25
C GLU A 14 9.20 -9.31 8.78
N GLU A 15 9.08 -8.10 9.30
CA GLU A 15 7.81 -7.61 9.82
C GLU A 15 6.78 -7.45 8.69
N TYR A 16 7.21 -7.00 7.52
CA TYR A 16 6.33 -6.86 6.37
C TYR A 16 5.83 -8.22 5.88
N ILE A 17 6.72 -9.21 5.80
CA ILE A 17 6.33 -10.57 5.39
C ILE A 17 5.33 -11.16 6.38
N GLU A 18 5.53 -10.97 7.69
CA GLU A 18 4.57 -11.41 8.69
C GLU A 18 3.22 -10.73 8.51
N PHE A 19 3.21 -9.44 8.20
CA PHE A 19 1.98 -8.70 7.88
C PHE A 19 1.28 -9.29 6.66
N LEU A 20 2.04 -9.62 5.61
CA LEU A 20 1.48 -10.17 4.37
C LEU A 20 0.74 -11.49 4.57
N LYS A 21 1.07 -12.23 5.62
CA LYS A 21 0.33 -13.46 5.97
C LYS A 21 -1.08 -13.17 6.45
N ARG A 22 -1.34 -11.96 6.92
CA ARG A 22 -2.60 -11.54 7.50
C ARG A 22 -3.44 -10.62 6.60
N THR A 23 -3.01 -10.44 5.37
CA THR A 23 -3.70 -9.59 4.39
C THR A 23 -3.69 -10.25 3.01
N ASP A 24 -4.57 -9.79 2.14
CA ASP A 24 -4.65 -10.30 0.77
C ASP A 24 -3.63 -9.64 -0.17
N LEU A 25 -2.93 -8.62 0.30
CA LEU A 25 -1.92 -7.90 -0.48
C LEU A 25 -0.79 -8.81 -0.97
N GLY A 26 -0.40 -9.80 -0.16
CA GLY A 26 0.71 -10.68 -0.49
C GLY A 26 0.53 -11.47 -1.78
N SER A 27 -0.73 -11.75 -2.15
CA SER A 27 -1.02 -12.50 -3.38
C SER A 27 -0.67 -11.72 -4.66
N GLN A 28 -0.38 -10.44 -4.55
CA GLN A 28 -0.04 -9.59 -5.70
C GLN A 28 1.41 -9.75 -6.15
N TYR A 29 2.29 -10.26 -5.28
CA TYR A 29 3.69 -10.37 -5.61
C TYR A 29 3.99 -11.69 -6.31
N PRO A 30 4.83 -11.67 -7.37
CA PRO A 30 5.29 -12.92 -7.94
C PRO A 30 6.04 -13.74 -6.88
N LYS A 31 5.76 -15.04 -6.82
CA LYS A 31 6.43 -15.94 -5.88
C LYS A 31 7.92 -16.04 -6.17
N GLU A 32 8.27 -15.99 -7.45
CA GLU A 32 9.66 -16.06 -7.89
C GLU A 32 10.45 -14.90 -7.33
N ARG A 33 11.58 -15.19 -6.68
CA ARG A 33 12.49 -14.21 -6.11
C ARG A 33 11.85 -13.32 -5.01
N PHE A 34 10.75 -13.77 -4.43
CA PHE A 34 10.03 -13.00 -3.40
C PHE A 34 10.95 -12.64 -2.24
N ALA A 35 11.67 -13.63 -1.68
CA ALA A 35 12.55 -13.42 -0.52
C ALA A 35 13.71 -12.48 -0.82
N GLU A 36 14.14 -12.39 -2.08
CA GLU A 36 15.19 -11.47 -2.51
C GLU A 36 14.64 -10.05 -2.73
N ARG A 37 13.43 -9.94 -3.26
CA ARG A 37 12.88 -8.66 -3.70
C ARG A 37 12.22 -7.85 -2.59
N ILE A 38 11.62 -8.51 -1.60
CA ILE A 38 10.94 -7.77 -0.53
C ILE A 38 11.89 -6.90 0.28
N PRO A 39 13.10 -7.35 0.68
CA PRO A 39 14.04 -6.46 1.36
C PRO A 39 14.38 -5.19 0.57
N LYS A 40 14.51 -5.31 -0.75
CA LYS A 40 14.76 -4.15 -1.61
C LYS A 40 13.54 -3.23 -1.67
N LEU A 41 12.36 -3.81 -1.75
CA LEU A 41 11.10 -3.06 -1.81
C LEU A 41 10.95 -2.15 -0.59
N VAL A 42 11.02 -2.73 0.62
CA VAL A 42 10.79 -1.96 1.85
C VAL A 42 11.85 -0.88 2.08
N LYS A 43 13.05 -1.10 1.55
CA LYS A 43 14.14 -0.14 1.65
C LYS A 43 13.98 1.05 0.69
N ASN A 44 13.42 0.83 -0.50
CA ASN A 44 13.51 1.79 -1.59
C ASN A 44 12.24 2.59 -1.88
N VAL A 45 11.09 2.23 -1.33
CA VAL A 45 9.87 3.02 -1.55
C VAL A 45 10.05 4.41 -0.94
N SER A 46 9.53 5.44 -1.64
CA SER A 46 9.62 6.82 -1.15
C SER A 46 8.72 7.07 0.05
N ILE A 47 7.53 6.47 0.04
CA ILE A 47 6.53 6.60 1.09
C ILE A 47 6.34 5.22 1.72
N SER A 48 6.43 5.17 3.05
CA SER A 48 6.16 3.96 3.82
C SER A 48 5.34 4.36 5.04
N GLN A 49 4.01 4.25 4.93
CA GLN A 49 3.08 4.54 6.01
C GLN A 49 2.66 3.23 6.67
N VAL A 50 2.79 3.16 7.97
CA VAL A 50 2.50 1.94 8.73
C VAL A 50 1.48 2.23 9.82
N ALA A 51 0.43 1.42 9.85
CA ALA A 51 -0.59 1.48 10.92
C ALA A 51 -0.31 0.37 11.92
N ARG A 52 -0.28 0.74 13.19
CA ARG A 52 -0.05 -0.21 14.30
C ARG A 52 -1.17 -0.12 15.30
N ASN A 53 -1.52 -1.27 15.91
CA ASN A 53 -2.48 -1.29 17.02
C ASN A 53 -1.77 -0.91 18.34
N ALA A 54 -2.51 -0.92 19.44
CA ALA A 54 -1.97 -0.53 20.75
C ALA A 54 -0.82 -1.44 21.23
N ASP A 55 -0.77 -2.68 20.74
CA ASP A 55 0.30 -3.63 21.09
C ASP A 55 1.51 -3.54 20.14
N GLY A 56 1.46 -2.63 19.19
CA GLY A 56 2.54 -2.45 18.22
C GLY A 56 2.48 -3.36 17.01
N LEU A 57 1.43 -4.17 16.88
CA LEU A 57 1.25 -5.04 15.71
C LEU A 57 0.95 -4.21 14.47
N VAL A 58 1.62 -4.53 13.36
CA VAL A 58 1.33 -3.90 12.08
C VAL A 58 -0.02 -4.39 11.57
N VAL A 59 -0.95 -3.46 11.38
CA VAL A 59 -2.31 -3.77 10.92
C VAL A 59 -2.66 -3.11 9.59
N GLY A 60 -1.80 -2.26 9.08
CA GLY A 60 -1.96 -1.65 7.77
C GLY A 60 -0.64 -1.12 7.24
N VAL A 61 -0.48 -1.16 5.92
CA VAL A 61 0.72 -0.66 5.25
C VAL A 61 0.32 -0.01 3.94
N LEU A 62 0.93 1.13 3.65
CA LEU A 62 0.86 1.76 2.34
C LEU A 62 2.28 2.09 1.88
N PHE A 63 2.64 1.63 0.69
CA PHE A 63 3.87 2.03 0.02
C PHE A 63 3.55 2.85 -1.21
N GLY A 64 4.42 3.84 -1.49
CA GLY A 64 4.28 4.67 -2.65
C GLY A 64 5.61 5.19 -3.17
N LEU A 65 5.57 5.64 -4.42
CA LEU A 65 6.71 6.26 -5.09
C LEU A 65 6.30 7.70 -5.43
N THR A 66 7.14 8.67 -5.09
CA THR A 66 6.80 10.07 -5.32
C THR A 66 8.06 10.88 -5.62
N ASP A 67 7.88 11.93 -6.43
CA ASP A 67 8.92 12.95 -6.64
C ASP A 67 8.78 14.12 -5.65
N PHE A 68 7.77 14.07 -4.77
CA PHE A 68 7.43 15.14 -3.81
C PHE A 68 7.10 16.48 -4.48
N CYS A 69 6.78 16.44 -5.76
CA CYS A 69 6.57 17.64 -6.57
C CYS A 69 5.25 17.60 -7.33
N TYR A 70 5.01 16.49 -8.05
CA TYR A 70 3.83 16.34 -8.90
C TYR A 70 3.10 15.02 -8.76
N TRP A 71 3.81 13.91 -8.46
CA TRP A 71 3.27 12.57 -8.62
C TRP A 71 3.42 11.73 -7.37
N LEU A 72 2.39 10.96 -7.06
CA LEU A 72 2.45 9.88 -6.09
C LEU A 72 1.81 8.65 -6.73
N TYR A 73 2.58 7.59 -6.88
CA TYR A 73 2.07 6.31 -7.33
C TYR A 73 1.99 5.37 -6.13
N ILE A 74 0.79 4.93 -5.79
CA ILE A 74 0.58 3.96 -4.71
C ILE A 74 0.85 2.57 -5.26
N THR A 75 1.88 1.93 -4.74
CA THR A 75 2.28 0.60 -5.21
C THR A 75 1.63 -0.51 -4.40
N ASP A 76 1.40 -0.27 -3.11
CA ASP A 76 0.89 -1.29 -2.20
C ASP A 76 0.01 -0.64 -1.14
N LEU A 77 -1.14 -1.23 -0.90
CA LEU A 77 -2.04 -0.82 0.18
C LEU A 77 -2.73 -2.07 0.71
N GLY A 78 -2.51 -2.37 1.97
CA GLY A 78 -3.11 -3.54 2.60
C GLY A 78 -3.49 -3.28 4.05
N VAL A 79 -4.51 -3.99 4.51
CA VAL A 79 -4.98 -3.94 5.89
C VAL A 79 -5.14 -5.38 6.37
N ASP A 80 -4.75 -5.64 7.62
CA ASP A 80 -4.96 -6.92 8.28
C ASP A 80 -6.45 -7.29 8.22
N ARG A 81 -6.75 -8.53 7.85
CA ARG A 81 -8.14 -9.00 7.69
C ARG A 81 -8.98 -8.75 8.94
N ALA A 82 -8.37 -8.86 10.12
CA ALA A 82 -9.07 -8.63 11.38
C ALA A 82 -9.40 -7.15 11.64
N TYR A 83 -8.83 -6.23 10.85
CA TYR A 83 -8.97 -4.79 11.05
C TYR A 83 -9.64 -4.08 9.89
N GLU A 84 -10.22 -4.83 8.96
CA GLU A 84 -10.94 -4.26 7.81
C GLU A 84 -12.17 -3.48 8.25
N ARG A 85 -12.59 -2.53 7.42
CA ARG A 85 -13.80 -1.71 7.63
C ARG A 85 -13.73 -0.78 8.84
N GLN A 86 -12.52 -0.42 9.27
CA GLN A 86 -12.32 0.55 10.36
C GLN A 86 -11.75 1.88 9.87
N GLY A 87 -11.67 2.07 8.55
CA GLY A 87 -11.18 3.32 7.97
C GLY A 87 -9.66 3.44 7.91
N ILE A 88 -8.92 2.37 8.18
CA ILE A 88 -7.46 2.41 8.18
C ILE A 88 -6.91 2.72 6.79
N ALA A 89 -7.42 2.05 5.75
CA ALA A 89 -6.97 2.28 4.38
C ALA A 89 -7.19 3.72 3.94
N THR A 90 -8.34 4.31 4.29
CA THR A 90 -8.65 5.70 3.98
C THR A 90 -7.66 6.64 4.66
N LYS A 91 -7.33 6.39 5.92
CA LYS A 91 -6.37 7.23 6.66
C LYS A 91 -4.98 7.10 6.08
N LEU A 92 -4.57 5.88 5.69
CA LEU A 92 -3.28 5.66 5.05
C LEU A 92 -3.17 6.45 3.75
N MET A 93 -4.20 6.42 2.92
CA MET A 93 -4.23 7.16 1.66
C MET A 93 -4.11 8.67 1.89
N LYS A 94 -4.85 9.21 2.84
CA LYS A 94 -4.81 10.64 3.14
C LYS A 94 -3.45 11.08 3.66
N LYS A 95 -2.88 10.31 4.59
CA LYS A 95 -1.57 10.65 5.14
C LYS A 95 -0.46 10.56 4.10
N ALA A 96 -0.51 9.57 3.22
CA ALA A 96 0.47 9.45 2.14
C ALA A 96 0.38 10.65 1.18
N HIS A 97 -0.83 11.08 0.85
CA HIS A 97 -1.04 12.21 -0.03
C HIS A 97 -0.48 13.51 0.61
N GLU A 98 -0.76 13.71 1.89
CA GLU A 98 -0.23 14.87 2.64
C GLU A 98 1.30 14.85 2.68
N LEU A 99 1.88 13.69 2.95
CA LEU A 99 3.34 13.54 3.06
C LEU A 99 4.03 13.81 1.71
N ALA A 100 3.42 13.42 0.61
CA ALA A 100 3.97 13.65 -0.72
C ALA A 100 3.91 15.13 -1.13
N GLY A 101 2.98 15.90 -0.58
CA GLY A 101 2.86 17.34 -0.90
C GLY A 101 1.44 17.88 -0.85
N GLY A 102 0.45 17.02 -0.71
CA GLY A 102 -0.93 17.43 -0.52
C GLY A 102 -1.79 17.38 -1.77
N GLU A 103 -3.07 17.42 -1.55
CA GLU A 103 -4.09 17.24 -2.57
C GLU A 103 -4.02 18.25 -3.72
N LYS A 104 -3.63 19.48 -3.43
CA LYS A 104 -3.57 20.54 -4.45
C LYS A 104 -2.41 20.38 -5.41
N ASP A 105 -1.31 19.81 -4.94
CA ASP A 105 -0.06 19.81 -5.69
C ASP A 105 0.34 18.46 -6.24
N ILE A 106 -0.21 17.37 -5.69
CA ILE A 106 0.22 16.02 -6.01
C ILE A 106 -0.93 15.22 -6.64
N ALA A 107 -0.69 14.71 -7.84
CA ALA A 107 -1.61 13.79 -8.50
C ALA A 107 -1.31 12.35 -8.02
N VAL A 108 -2.34 11.63 -7.60
CA VAL A 108 -2.21 10.25 -7.12
C VAL A 108 -2.68 9.28 -8.21
N TYR A 109 -1.85 8.30 -8.50
CA TYR A 109 -2.17 7.22 -9.42
C TYR A 109 -1.97 5.87 -8.75
N LEU A 110 -2.75 4.88 -9.15
CA LEU A 110 -2.55 3.51 -8.72
C LEU A 110 -3.20 2.55 -9.71
N ILE A 111 -2.84 1.29 -9.60
CA ILE A 111 -3.48 0.20 -10.35
C ILE A 111 -4.32 -0.56 -9.35
N ALA A 112 -5.63 -0.60 -9.57
CA ALA A 112 -6.57 -1.22 -8.65
C ALA A 112 -7.12 -2.53 -9.21
N ASN A 113 -7.30 -3.52 -8.32
CA ASN A 113 -8.09 -4.69 -8.66
C ASN A 113 -9.55 -4.26 -8.79
N GLU A 114 -10.31 -4.97 -9.64
CA GLU A 114 -11.73 -4.65 -9.85
C GLU A 114 -12.51 -4.60 -8.53
N ASP A 115 -12.21 -5.51 -7.60
CA ASP A 115 -12.88 -5.55 -6.30
C ASP A 115 -12.59 -4.33 -5.44
N ALA A 116 -11.45 -3.67 -5.65
CA ALA A 116 -11.05 -2.50 -4.89
C ALA A 116 -11.50 -1.18 -5.50
N VAL A 117 -11.91 -1.18 -6.76
CA VAL A 117 -12.31 0.05 -7.48
C VAL A 117 -13.37 0.86 -6.71
N PRO A 118 -14.46 0.25 -6.18
CA PRO A 118 -15.45 1.03 -5.43
C PRO A 118 -14.87 1.77 -4.24
N PHE A 119 -13.88 1.19 -3.55
CA PHE A 119 -13.21 1.86 -2.44
C PHE A 119 -12.52 3.14 -2.91
N TYR A 120 -11.77 3.05 -4.00
CA TYR A 120 -11.04 4.21 -4.52
C TYR A 120 -11.98 5.27 -5.08
N GLU A 121 -13.09 4.86 -5.69
CA GLU A 121 -14.09 5.80 -6.19
C GLU A 121 -14.72 6.62 -5.06
N LYS A 122 -14.94 5.99 -3.90
CA LYS A 122 -15.45 6.70 -2.72
C LYS A 122 -14.47 7.76 -2.21
N LEU A 123 -13.18 7.58 -2.49
CA LEU A 123 -12.15 8.57 -2.14
C LEU A 123 -12.06 9.70 -3.18
N GLY A 124 -12.87 9.66 -4.22
CA GLY A 124 -12.85 10.67 -5.27
C GLY A 124 -11.93 10.32 -6.46
N MET A 125 -11.37 9.13 -6.49
CA MET A 125 -10.53 8.71 -7.61
C MET A 125 -11.40 8.25 -8.77
N LYS A 126 -10.89 8.39 -9.96
CA LYS A 126 -11.59 8.02 -11.20
C LYS A 126 -10.70 7.12 -12.04
N ARG A 127 -11.33 6.25 -12.83
CA ARG A 127 -10.60 5.46 -13.82
C ARG A 127 -9.96 6.39 -14.83
N ALA A 128 -8.75 6.05 -15.27
CA ALA A 128 -8.02 6.82 -16.27
C ALA A 128 -7.86 5.98 -17.53
N ASP A 129 -8.20 6.53 -18.67
CA ASP A 129 -8.09 5.83 -19.95
C ASP A 129 -6.82 6.22 -20.73
N ASP A 130 -6.05 7.14 -20.18
CA ASP A 130 -4.80 7.62 -20.77
C ASP A 130 -3.55 7.01 -20.12
N VAL A 131 -3.73 6.05 -19.21
CA VAL A 131 -2.60 5.36 -18.58
C VAL A 131 -2.14 4.21 -19.49
N MET A 132 -0.86 4.23 -19.81
CA MET A 132 -0.22 3.19 -20.62
C MET A 132 0.65 2.31 -19.74
N LYS A 133 0.67 1.00 -20.02
CA LYS A 133 1.52 0.10 -19.25
C LYS A 133 2.32 -0.83 -20.17
N TYR A 134 3.52 -1.14 -19.72
CA TYR A 134 4.37 -2.17 -20.30
C TYR A 134 4.75 -3.11 -19.17
N ASN A 135 4.11 -4.26 -19.13
CA ASN A 135 4.23 -5.16 -17.99
C ASN A 135 4.42 -6.60 -18.47
N HIS A 136 5.63 -7.12 -18.29
CA HIS A 136 5.96 -8.50 -18.62
C HIS A 136 6.20 -9.33 -17.36
N ILE A 137 5.85 -8.80 -16.19
CA ILE A 137 5.92 -9.55 -14.94
C ILE A 137 4.72 -10.48 -14.88
N GLU A 138 4.97 -11.74 -14.58
CA GLU A 138 3.90 -12.71 -14.36
C GLU A 138 3.42 -12.60 -12.91
N TRP A 139 2.29 -11.93 -12.73
CA TRP A 139 1.68 -11.78 -11.42
C TRP A 139 0.80 -13.00 -11.14
N THR A 140 1.29 -13.91 -10.31
CA THR A 140 0.57 -15.14 -9.99
C THR A 140 0.02 -15.08 -8.57
N GLU A 141 -1.20 -15.58 -8.39
CA GLU A 141 -1.80 -15.64 -7.06
C GLU A 141 -1.15 -16.74 -6.23
N TRP A 142 -0.85 -16.43 -4.98
CA TRP A 142 -0.34 -17.40 -4.02
C TRP A 142 -0.49 -16.83 -2.61
N THR A 143 -0.35 -17.68 -1.61
CA THR A 143 -0.48 -17.28 -0.21
C THR A 143 0.90 -17.22 0.44
N VAL A 144 1.21 -16.10 1.08
CA VAL A 144 2.45 -15.96 1.85
C VAL A 144 2.31 -16.74 3.15
N GLU A 145 3.22 -17.67 3.39
CA GLU A 145 3.21 -18.53 4.57
C GLU A 145 4.45 -18.37 5.42
#